data_67ca219927f9eafccc3e9ffdb516e277
#
_entry.id   67ca219927f9eafccc3e9ffdb516e277
#
_cell.length_a   1.000
_cell.length_b   1.000
_cell.length_c   1.000
_cell.angle_alpha   90.00
_cell.angle_beta   90.00
_cell.angle_gamma   90.00
#
_symmetry.space_group_name_H-M   'P 1'
#
loop_
_entity.id
_entity.type
_entity.pdbx_description
1 polymer ?
#
loop_
_entity_poly.entity_id
_entity_poly.type
_entity_poly.pdbx_seq_one_letter_code
_entity_poly.pdbx_strand_id
1 'polypeptide(L)'
;IDISKNKFDCALIRDIGSGKIKTKALPNRLEGFNQLTEWLYKNIGEDLSLLKVFMEATGVYHQALAEHLHEKGIAVYLLNPADSAHYAKYDSLHKTDKSDSQSLARAGIDRILNKKARQWQPAPAHIKHLNALLARLDALESDLQRENNRMEKAEFGRAPKEVIQSISSMQAGLQ
;
A
#
# COMPACT_ATOMS: atom_id res chain seq x y z
N ILE A 1 -9.41 -3.96 3.38
CA ILE A 1 -9.24 -2.50 3.46
C ILE A 1 -8.60 -2.02 2.17
N ASP A 2 -9.22 -1.08 1.49
CA ASP A 2 -8.63 -0.34 0.38
C ASP A 2 -7.98 0.95 0.90
N ILE A 3 -6.72 1.24 0.50
CA ILE A 3 -5.91 2.31 1.11
C ILE A 3 -5.38 3.28 0.07
N SER A 4 -5.57 4.57 0.35
CA SER A 4 -4.98 5.68 -0.38
C SER A 4 -4.16 6.59 0.56
N LYS A 5 -3.50 7.59 -0.01
CA LYS A 5 -2.67 8.54 0.75
C LYS A 5 -3.44 9.20 1.92
N ASN A 6 -4.69 9.63 1.69
CA ASN A 6 -5.43 10.47 2.64
C ASN A 6 -6.48 9.72 3.44
N LYS A 7 -6.98 8.60 2.93
CA LYS A 7 -8.07 7.81 3.53
C LYS A 7 -7.91 6.33 3.25
N PHE A 8 -8.65 5.54 3.99
CA PHE A 8 -8.87 4.14 3.67
C PHE A 8 -10.34 3.76 3.84
N ASP A 9 -10.79 2.84 3.02
CA ASP A 9 -12.15 2.31 3.00
C ASP A 9 -12.15 0.86 3.51
N CYS A 10 -12.96 0.59 4.53
CA CYS A 10 -13.06 -0.72 5.16
C CYS A 10 -14.36 -1.43 4.77
N ALA A 11 -14.27 -2.72 4.51
CA ALA A 11 -15.42 -3.61 4.44
C ALA A 11 -15.25 -4.74 5.47
N LEU A 12 -16.24 -4.93 6.33
CA LEU A 12 -16.29 -5.97 7.35
C LEU A 12 -17.34 -7.02 6.99
N ILE A 13 -16.91 -8.26 6.87
CA ILE A 13 -17.76 -9.45 6.69
C ILE A 13 -17.67 -10.27 7.97
N ARG A 14 -18.76 -10.36 8.73
CA ARG A 14 -18.81 -11.14 9.98
C ARG A 14 -19.21 -12.59 9.73
N ASP A 15 -20.09 -12.78 8.77
CA ASP A 15 -20.63 -14.08 8.42
C ASP A 15 -20.71 -14.17 6.89
N ILE A 16 -19.98 -15.13 6.34
CA ILE A 16 -19.89 -15.35 4.90
C ILE A 16 -21.25 -15.73 4.32
N GLY A 17 -22.05 -16.50 5.08
CA GLY A 17 -23.35 -17.00 4.63
C GLY A 17 -24.44 -15.90 4.58
N SER A 18 -24.33 -14.85 5.41
CA SER A 18 -25.36 -13.80 5.50
C SER A 18 -25.29 -12.78 4.37
N GLY A 19 -24.19 -12.68 3.66
CA GLY A 19 -23.94 -11.67 2.64
C GLY A 19 -23.89 -10.21 3.15
N LYS A 20 -24.05 -9.99 4.48
CA LYS A 20 -24.06 -8.64 5.06
C LYS A 20 -22.66 -8.09 5.20
N ILE A 21 -22.44 -6.92 4.58
CA ILE A 21 -21.15 -6.20 4.63
C ILE A 21 -21.39 -4.84 5.30
N LYS A 22 -20.58 -4.53 6.33
CA LYS A 22 -20.53 -3.19 6.90
C LYS A 22 -19.32 -2.47 6.31
N THR A 23 -19.50 -1.21 5.95
CA THR A 23 -18.41 -0.39 5.37
C THR A 23 -18.21 0.88 6.19
N LYS A 24 -16.97 1.37 6.20
CA LYS A 24 -16.60 2.65 6.84
C LYS A 24 -15.39 3.24 6.13
N ALA A 25 -15.43 4.54 5.84
CA ALA A 25 -14.29 5.32 5.36
C ALA A 25 -13.66 6.09 6.51
N LEU A 26 -12.33 6.12 6.59
CA LEU A 26 -11.57 6.73 7.67
C LEU A 26 -10.30 7.43 7.12
N PRO A 27 -9.79 8.47 7.79
CA PRO A 27 -8.56 9.13 7.38
C PRO A 27 -7.33 8.21 7.60
N ASN A 28 -6.40 8.22 6.65
CA ASN A 28 -5.17 7.40 6.74
C ASN A 28 -4.12 8.09 7.64
N ARG A 29 -4.41 8.15 8.92
CA ARG A 29 -3.58 8.71 10.00
C ARG A 29 -4.00 8.12 11.34
N LEU A 30 -3.20 8.35 12.39
CA LEU A 30 -3.39 7.74 13.71
C LEU A 30 -4.82 7.88 14.27
N GLU A 31 -5.46 9.03 14.07
CA GLU A 31 -6.86 9.25 14.46
C GLU A 31 -7.80 8.22 13.80
N GLY A 32 -7.65 8.02 12.48
CA GLY A 32 -8.46 7.04 11.73
C GLY A 32 -8.15 5.60 12.13
N PHE A 33 -6.91 5.29 12.50
CA PHE A 33 -6.53 3.96 12.99
C PHE A 33 -7.22 3.64 14.32
N ASN A 34 -7.26 4.61 15.25
CA ASN A 34 -7.98 4.47 16.52
C ASN A 34 -9.47 4.32 16.28
N GLN A 35 -10.07 5.15 15.42
CA GLN A 35 -11.49 5.04 15.04
C GLN A 35 -11.82 3.69 14.37
N LEU A 36 -10.89 3.11 13.60
CA LEU A 36 -11.06 1.75 13.07
C LEU A 36 -11.11 0.74 14.18
N THR A 37 -10.17 0.79 15.13
CA THR A 37 -10.10 -0.14 16.25
C THR A 37 -11.40 -0.08 17.10
N GLU A 38 -11.88 1.11 17.44
CA GLU A 38 -13.16 1.30 18.14
C GLU A 38 -14.35 0.73 17.34
N TRP A 39 -14.38 0.98 16.03
CA TRP A 39 -15.41 0.47 15.15
C TRP A 39 -15.40 -1.06 15.04
N LEU A 40 -14.22 -1.68 15.06
CA LEU A 40 -14.07 -3.14 15.10
C LEU A 40 -14.59 -3.70 16.43
N TYR A 41 -14.20 -3.13 17.58
CA TYR A 41 -14.73 -3.53 18.89
C TYR A 41 -16.26 -3.43 18.95
N LYS A 42 -16.83 -2.34 18.47
CA LYS A 42 -18.28 -2.15 18.44
C LYS A 42 -19.02 -3.19 17.59
N ASN A 43 -18.37 -3.69 16.52
CA ASN A 43 -19.03 -4.59 15.58
C ASN A 43 -18.71 -6.07 15.80
N ILE A 44 -17.60 -6.41 16.43
CA ILE A 44 -17.13 -7.79 16.63
C ILE A 44 -17.17 -8.18 18.10
N GLY A 45 -16.82 -7.26 19.00
CA GLY A 45 -16.59 -7.48 20.41
C GLY A 45 -15.12 -7.23 20.78
N GLU A 46 -14.79 -7.47 22.05
CA GLU A 46 -13.45 -7.17 22.58
C GLU A 46 -12.36 -8.13 22.06
N ASP A 47 -12.73 -9.35 21.71
CA ASP A 47 -11.80 -10.34 21.18
C ASP A 47 -11.69 -10.22 19.64
N LEU A 48 -10.59 -9.64 19.19
CA LEU A 48 -10.24 -9.50 17.78
C LEU A 48 -9.26 -10.58 17.29
N SER A 49 -8.94 -11.60 18.08
CA SER A 49 -7.93 -12.62 17.76
C SER A 49 -8.27 -13.44 16.50
N LEU A 50 -9.56 -13.61 16.21
CA LEU A 50 -10.03 -14.31 15.01
C LEU A 50 -10.17 -13.39 13.79
N LEU A 51 -10.04 -12.07 13.98
CA LEU A 51 -10.14 -11.12 12.87
C LEU A 51 -8.94 -11.24 11.94
N LYS A 52 -9.21 -11.29 10.66
CA LYS A 52 -8.20 -11.26 9.61
C LYS A 52 -8.41 -10.02 8.75
N VAL A 53 -7.40 -9.18 8.68
CA VAL A 53 -7.45 -7.95 7.90
C VAL A 53 -6.65 -8.13 6.62
N PHE A 54 -7.31 -7.91 5.49
CA PHE A 54 -6.69 -7.92 4.17
C PHE A 54 -6.59 -6.51 3.62
N MET A 55 -5.44 -6.16 3.07
CA MET A 55 -5.21 -4.88 2.40
C MET A 55 -4.29 -5.07 1.20
N GLU A 56 -4.42 -4.21 0.21
CA GLU A 56 -3.54 -4.23 -0.95
C GLU A 56 -2.21 -3.54 -0.64
N ALA A 57 -1.10 -4.15 -1.06
CA ALA A 57 0.24 -3.61 -0.90
C ALA A 57 0.54 -2.54 -1.96
N THR A 58 -0.24 -1.44 -1.97
CA THR A 58 -0.06 -0.33 -2.91
C THR A 58 0.88 0.73 -2.31
N GLY A 59 2.10 0.80 -2.83
CA GLY A 59 3.11 1.76 -2.36
C GLY A 59 3.39 1.64 -0.86
N VAL A 60 3.59 2.78 -0.18
CA VAL A 60 3.94 2.85 1.26
C VAL A 60 2.74 3.14 2.18
N TYR A 61 1.57 3.47 1.61
CA TYR A 61 0.44 4.02 2.38
C TYR A 61 -0.22 3.03 3.35
N HIS A 62 -0.05 1.72 3.13
CA HIS A 62 -0.58 0.67 3.99
C HIS A 62 0.26 0.42 5.25
N GLN A 63 1.54 0.80 5.26
CA GLN A 63 2.51 0.36 6.27
C GLN A 63 2.11 0.77 7.68
N ALA A 64 1.80 2.05 7.91
CA ALA A 64 1.46 2.57 9.24
C ALA A 64 0.19 1.90 9.80
N LEU A 65 -0.83 1.68 8.98
CA LEU A 65 -2.04 0.98 9.41
C LEU A 65 -1.77 -0.50 9.70
N ALA A 66 -0.97 -1.16 8.86
CA ALA A 66 -0.61 -2.57 9.07
C ALA A 66 0.16 -2.77 10.40
N GLU A 67 1.10 -1.88 10.71
CA GLU A 67 1.84 -1.89 11.96
C GLU A 67 0.92 -1.64 13.16
N HIS A 68 0.06 -0.63 13.10
CA HIS A 68 -0.92 -0.34 14.15
C HIS A 68 -1.83 -1.54 14.46
N LEU A 69 -2.36 -2.20 13.43
CA LEU A 69 -3.20 -3.39 13.60
C LEU A 69 -2.41 -4.57 14.16
N HIS A 70 -1.18 -4.78 13.69
CA HIS A 70 -0.30 -5.81 14.19
C HIS A 70 0.03 -5.63 15.69
N GLU A 71 0.32 -4.40 16.13
CA GLU A 71 0.54 -4.05 17.55
C GLU A 71 -0.69 -4.33 18.43
N LYS A 72 -1.89 -4.29 17.84
CA LYS A 72 -3.14 -4.69 18.51
C LYS A 72 -3.41 -6.20 18.49
N GLY A 73 -2.47 -7.01 18.00
CA GLY A 73 -2.61 -8.46 17.87
C GLY A 73 -3.52 -8.92 16.74
N ILE A 74 -3.92 -8.03 15.84
CA ILE A 74 -4.77 -8.35 14.70
C ILE A 74 -3.94 -8.93 13.56
N ALA A 75 -4.38 -10.06 13.00
CA ALA A 75 -3.70 -10.71 11.90
C ALA A 75 -3.90 -9.93 10.59
N VAL A 76 -2.80 -9.39 10.06
CA VAL A 76 -2.77 -8.61 8.80
C VAL A 76 -2.24 -9.48 7.67
N TYR A 77 -2.83 -9.33 6.48
CA TYR A 77 -2.45 -10.01 5.25
C TYR A 77 -2.36 -9.00 4.11
N LEU A 78 -1.24 -8.98 3.40
CA LEU A 78 -1.07 -8.12 2.23
C LEU A 78 -1.37 -8.91 0.96
N LEU A 79 -2.22 -8.33 0.12
CA LEU A 79 -2.54 -8.85 -1.20
C LEU A 79 -1.70 -8.14 -2.26
N ASN A 80 -1.20 -8.91 -3.21
CA ASN A 80 -0.55 -8.33 -4.38
C ASN A 80 -1.63 -7.69 -5.28
N PRO A 81 -1.40 -6.49 -5.86
CA PRO A 81 -2.31 -5.86 -6.81
C PRO A 81 -2.75 -6.75 -7.98
N ALA A 82 -1.86 -7.63 -8.47
CA ALA A 82 -2.18 -8.59 -9.52
C ALA A 82 -3.24 -9.63 -9.08
N ASP A 83 -3.22 -9.98 -7.80
CA ASP A 83 -4.17 -10.94 -7.23
C ASP A 83 -5.53 -10.28 -6.95
N SER A 84 -5.55 -9.02 -6.51
CA SER A 84 -6.79 -8.28 -6.24
C SER A 84 -7.53 -7.90 -7.53
N ALA A 85 -6.80 -7.59 -8.61
CA ALA A 85 -7.38 -7.27 -9.91
C ALA A 85 -8.25 -8.40 -10.50
N HIS A 86 -7.95 -9.66 -10.19
CA HIS A 86 -8.76 -10.79 -10.63
C HIS A 86 -10.17 -10.75 -10.02
N TYR A 87 -10.29 -10.36 -8.75
CA TYR A 87 -11.58 -10.26 -8.06
C TYR A 87 -12.35 -9.00 -8.44
N ALA A 88 -11.66 -7.90 -8.75
CA ALA A 88 -12.29 -6.66 -9.22
C ALA A 88 -13.02 -6.83 -10.57
N LYS A 89 -12.58 -7.75 -11.42
CA LYS A 89 -13.25 -8.04 -12.71
C LYS A 89 -14.62 -8.68 -12.57
N TYR A 90 -14.90 -9.38 -11.48
CA TYR A 90 -16.22 -9.99 -11.24
C TYR A 90 -17.29 -8.99 -10.76
N ASP A 91 -16.87 -7.85 -10.17
CA ASP A 91 -17.77 -6.82 -9.62
C ASP A 91 -17.88 -5.56 -10.54
N SER A 92 -17.41 -5.61 -11.77
CA SER A 92 -16.98 -4.48 -12.60
C SER A 92 -18.05 -3.65 -13.30
N LEU A 93 -19.32 -3.64 -12.89
CA LEU A 93 -20.30 -2.72 -13.47
C LEU A 93 -20.30 -1.30 -12.87
N HIS A 94 -19.79 -1.11 -11.63
CA HIS A 94 -19.64 0.20 -10.99
C HIS A 94 -18.44 0.22 -10.04
N LYS A 95 -17.28 0.67 -10.52
CA LYS A 95 -16.08 0.81 -9.69
C LYS A 95 -16.22 2.00 -8.73
N THR A 96 -16.23 1.72 -7.43
CA THR A 96 -16.19 2.73 -6.35
C THR A 96 -15.26 2.22 -5.24
N ASP A 97 -14.64 3.13 -4.46
CA ASP A 97 -13.77 2.76 -3.33
C ASP A 97 -14.45 1.79 -2.36
N LYS A 98 -15.77 1.91 -2.23
CA LYS A 98 -16.58 0.98 -1.43
C LYS A 98 -16.66 -0.41 -2.06
N SER A 99 -16.74 -0.53 -3.37
CA SER A 99 -16.72 -1.82 -4.07
C SER A 99 -15.33 -2.47 -3.98
N ASP A 100 -14.27 -1.67 -4.04
CA ASP A 100 -12.89 -2.16 -3.99
C ASP A 100 -12.56 -2.77 -2.61
N SER A 101 -12.96 -2.13 -1.50
CA SER A 101 -12.80 -2.71 -0.16
C SER A 101 -13.60 -3.99 0.06
N GLN A 102 -14.80 -4.12 -0.55
CA GLN A 102 -15.59 -5.34 -0.49
C GLN A 102 -14.96 -6.48 -1.31
N SER A 103 -14.43 -6.16 -2.49
CA SER A 103 -13.71 -7.13 -3.34
C SER A 103 -12.45 -7.65 -2.65
N LEU A 104 -11.69 -6.77 -1.98
CA LEU A 104 -10.54 -7.17 -1.15
C LEU A 104 -10.94 -8.10 -0.01
N ALA A 105 -12.06 -7.84 0.66
CA ALA A 105 -12.55 -8.70 1.73
C ALA A 105 -12.92 -10.11 1.22
N ARG A 106 -13.59 -10.20 0.06
CA ARG A 106 -13.92 -11.47 -0.59
C ARG A 106 -12.67 -12.23 -1.07
N ALA A 107 -11.71 -11.52 -1.68
CA ALA A 107 -10.43 -12.09 -2.06
C ALA A 107 -9.67 -12.66 -0.86
N GLY A 108 -9.73 -11.97 0.28
CA GLY A 108 -9.16 -12.44 1.55
C GLY A 108 -9.78 -13.75 2.03
N ILE A 109 -11.10 -13.87 1.98
CA ILE A 109 -11.83 -15.10 2.34
C ILE A 109 -11.35 -16.26 1.46
N ASP A 110 -11.33 -16.05 0.13
CA ASP A 110 -10.90 -17.10 -0.82
C ASP A 110 -9.47 -17.56 -0.54
N ARG A 111 -8.56 -16.62 -0.25
CA ARG A 111 -7.18 -16.96 0.08
C ARG A 111 -7.04 -17.77 1.37
N ILE A 112 -7.86 -17.49 2.38
CA ILE A 112 -7.90 -18.28 3.62
C ILE A 112 -8.40 -19.69 3.31
N LEU A 113 -9.53 -19.81 2.61
CA LEU A 113 -10.13 -21.11 2.28
C LEU A 113 -9.18 -21.98 1.45
N ASN A 114 -8.46 -21.39 0.51
CA ASN A 114 -7.48 -22.07 -0.33
C ASN A 114 -6.08 -22.21 0.31
N LYS A 115 -5.89 -21.84 1.58
CA LYS A 115 -4.62 -21.91 2.32
C LYS A 115 -3.46 -21.14 1.64
N LYS A 116 -3.77 -20.09 0.87
CA LYS A 116 -2.81 -19.25 0.14
C LYS A 116 -2.48 -17.94 0.87
N ALA A 117 -3.14 -17.65 1.99
CA ALA A 117 -2.90 -16.44 2.76
C ALA A 117 -1.63 -16.60 3.61
N ARG A 118 -0.72 -15.62 3.50
CA ARG A 118 0.44 -15.51 4.37
C ARG A 118 0.27 -14.29 5.26
N GLN A 119 0.34 -14.51 6.58
CA GLN A 119 0.25 -13.42 7.53
C GLN A 119 1.46 -12.52 7.39
N TRP A 120 1.22 -11.23 7.29
CA TRP A 120 2.25 -10.20 7.26
C TRP A 120 2.86 -10.01 8.65
N GLN A 121 4.15 -9.76 8.70
CA GLN A 121 4.90 -9.40 9.89
C GLN A 121 5.71 -8.14 9.58
N PRO A 122 5.82 -7.19 10.52
CA PRO A 122 6.66 -6.02 10.32
C PRO A 122 8.13 -6.45 10.17
N ALA A 123 8.80 -5.91 9.17
CA ALA A 123 10.23 -6.13 9.03
C ALA A 123 10.97 -5.53 10.24
N PRO A 124 12.05 -6.16 10.73
CA PRO A 124 12.91 -5.59 11.76
C PRO A 124 13.39 -4.18 11.41
N ALA A 125 13.61 -3.32 12.41
CA ALA A 125 13.95 -1.92 12.19
C ALA A 125 15.21 -1.73 11.31
N HIS A 126 16.24 -2.56 11.48
CA HIS A 126 17.44 -2.52 10.65
C HIS A 126 17.20 -2.90 9.21
N ILE A 127 16.26 -3.82 8.94
CA ILE A 127 15.86 -4.19 7.56
C ILE A 127 15.05 -3.05 6.92
N LYS A 128 14.13 -2.40 7.66
CA LYS A 128 13.42 -1.21 7.17
C LYS A 128 14.39 -0.09 6.81
N HIS A 129 15.39 0.14 7.68
CA HIS A 129 16.42 1.15 7.44
C HIS A 129 17.25 0.83 6.19
N LEU A 130 17.73 -0.41 6.06
CA LEU A 130 18.47 -0.86 4.88
C LEU A 130 17.66 -0.70 3.59
N ASN A 131 16.41 -1.15 3.59
CA ASN A 131 15.53 -1.02 2.42
C ASN A 131 15.31 0.45 2.02
N ALA A 132 15.18 1.36 3.00
CA ALA A 132 15.05 2.79 2.73
C ALA A 132 16.32 3.37 2.08
N LEU A 133 17.51 2.96 2.55
CA LEU A 133 18.79 3.37 1.95
C LEU A 133 18.96 2.82 0.54
N LEU A 134 18.67 1.55 0.31
CA LEU A 134 18.73 0.92 -1.01
C LEU A 134 17.76 1.61 -1.99
N ALA A 135 16.51 1.83 -1.58
CA ALA A 135 15.54 2.55 -2.41
C ALA A 135 15.99 3.98 -2.76
N ARG A 136 16.71 4.65 -1.82
CA ARG A 136 17.29 5.96 -2.09
C ARG A 136 18.46 5.87 -3.08
N LEU A 137 19.32 4.87 -2.93
CA LEU A 137 20.42 4.62 -3.85
C LEU A 137 19.91 4.38 -5.27
N ASP A 138 18.96 3.47 -5.46
CA ASP A 138 18.35 3.17 -6.75
C ASP A 138 17.73 4.44 -7.40
N ALA A 139 17.11 5.31 -6.57
CA ALA A 139 16.56 6.56 -7.06
C ALA A 139 17.66 7.53 -7.54
N LEU A 140 18.78 7.65 -6.79
CA LEU A 140 19.91 8.51 -7.18
C LEU A 140 20.59 7.99 -8.45
N GLU A 141 20.79 6.68 -8.57
CA GLU A 141 21.36 6.07 -9.78
C GLU A 141 20.46 6.32 -11.00
N SER A 142 19.13 6.19 -10.82
CA SER A 142 18.17 6.48 -11.89
C SER A 142 18.17 7.96 -12.28
N ASP A 143 18.32 8.87 -11.30
CA ASP A 143 18.44 10.31 -11.56
C ASP A 143 19.73 10.64 -12.34
N LEU A 144 20.86 10.07 -11.91
CA LEU A 144 22.15 10.23 -12.58
C LEU A 144 22.08 9.73 -14.04
N GLN A 145 21.49 8.55 -14.26
CA GLN A 145 21.31 8.03 -15.62
C GLN A 145 20.45 8.97 -16.48
N ARG A 146 19.41 9.57 -15.90
CA ARG A 146 18.60 10.57 -16.64
C ARG A 146 19.40 11.82 -17.01
N GLU A 147 20.23 12.32 -16.09
CA GLU A 147 21.10 13.47 -16.38
C GLU A 147 22.18 13.14 -17.42
N ASN A 148 22.75 11.94 -17.39
CA ASN A 148 23.69 11.47 -18.42
C ASN A 148 23.04 11.47 -19.81
N ASN A 149 21.82 10.94 -19.91
CA ASN A 149 21.07 10.93 -21.18
C ASN A 149 20.69 12.35 -21.65
N ARG A 150 20.45 13.28 -20.72
CA ARG A 150 20.20 14.71 -21.05
C ARG A 150 21.48 15.37 -21.56
N MET A 151 22.60 15.11 -20.93
CA MET A 151 23.91 15.63 -21.33
C MET A 151 24.24 15.19 -22.76
N GLU A 152 24.17 13.90 -23.06
CA GLU A 152 24.41 13.36 -24.42
C GLU A 152 23.55 14.07 -25.47
N LYS A 153 22.23 14.24 -25.17
CA LYS A 153 21.32 14.93 -26.10
C LYS A 153 21.66 16.43 -26.24
N ALA A 154 22.06 17.08 -25.15
CA ALA A 154 22.40 18.50 -25.16
C ALA A 154 23.69 18.78 -25.95
N GLU A 155 24.70 17.92 -25.80
CA GLU A 155 25.95 18.01 -26.55
C GLU A 155 25.72 17.73 -28.05
N PHE A 156 25.00 16.65 -28.40
CA PHE A 156 24.69 16.29 -29.77
C PHE A 156 23.85 17.38 -30.46
N GLY A 157 22.85 17.93 -29.74
CA GLY A 157 21.96 18.98 -30.21
C GLY A 157 22.58 20.38 -30.18
N ARG A 158 23.83 20.53 -29.74
CA ARG A 158 24.52 21.82 -29.57
C ARG A 158 23.72 22.82 -28.72
N ALA A 159 23.25 22.35 -27.59
CA ALA A 159 22.48 23.17 -26.64
C ALA A 159 23.30 24.38 -26.14
N PRO A 160 22.65 25.47 -25.69
CA PRO A 160 23.34 26.61 -25.07
C PRO A 160 24.22 26.17 -23.89
N LYS A 161 25.32 26.91 -23.67
CA LYS A 161 26.30 26.60 -22.59
C LYS A 161 25.66 26.54 -21.22
N GLU A 162 24.69 27.41 -20.96
CA GLU A 162 23.94 27.48 -19.70
C GLU A 162 23.16 26.18 -19.41
N VAL A 163 22.62 25.54 -20.44
CA VAL A 163 21.92 24.26 -20.33
C VAL A 163 22.91 23.15 -19.97
N ILE A 164 24.06 23.09 -20.67
CA ILE A 164 25.12 22.10 -20.40
C ILE A 164 25.66 22.28 -18.98
N GLN A 165 25.92 23.52 -18.54
CA GLN A 165 26.37 23.78 -17.18
C GLN A 165 25.34 23.38 -16.11
N SER A 166 24.05 23.60 -16.35
CA SER A 166 23.00 23.18 -15.44
C SER A 166 22.97 21.66 -15.27
N ILE A 167 23.05 20.91 -16.37
CA ILE A 167 23.07 19.43 -16.33
C ILE A 167 24.32 18.94 -15.62
N SER A 168 25.50 19.49 -15.91
CA SER A 168 26.77 19.14 -15.26
C SER A 168 26.71 19.36 -13.74
N SER A 169 26.11 20.47 -13.31
CA SER A 169 25.93 20.75 -11.86
C SER A 169 25.02 19.73 -11.19
N MET A 170 23.96 19.27 -11.86
CA MET A 170 23.08 18.22 -11.33
C MET A 170 23.79 16.87 -11.24
N GLN A 171 24.58 16.49 -12.27
CA GLN A 171 25.39 15.27 -12.24
C GLN A 171 26.38 15.26 -11.08
N ALA A 172 27.09 16.38 -10.86
CA ALA A 172 28.04 16.50 -9.75
C ALA A 172 27.38 16.40 -8.36
N GLY A 173 26.13 16.86 -8.24
CA GLY A 173 25.36 16.73 -7.00
C GLY A 173 24.80 15.32 -6.73
N LEU A 174 24.78 14.45 -7.75
CA LEU A 174 24.28 13.07 -7.65
C LEU A 174 25.40 12.03 -7.46
N GLN A 175 26.65 12.41 -7.62
CA GLN A 175 27.84 11.60 -7.37
C GLN A 175 28.31 11.70 -5.91
#